data_0500c82be579dd8255de165f5466b7d7
#
_entry.id   0500c82be579dd8255de165f5466b7d7
#
_cell.length_a   1.000
_cell.length_b   1.000
_cell.length_c   1.000
_cell.angle_alpha   90.00
_cell.angle_beta   90.00
_cell.angle_gamma   90.00
#
_symmetry.space_group_name_H-M   'P 1'
#
loop_
_entity.id
_entity.type
_entity.pdbx_description
1 polymer ?
#
loop_
_entity_poly.entity_id
_entity_poly.type
_entity_poly.pdbx_seq_one_letter_code
_entity_poly.pdbx_strand_id
1 'polypeptide(L)'
;AKSPFGEIFIASTDKGICCMEFADEHDAAFNSLRKKFPNAKFTSIVDEVQQNALFIFTQDWSKLKEIKLHLKGTDFQLKVWETLLKIPVGGLTTYGDIAVGINNPRACRAVGTAVGENPVAFLIPCHRVIRASGELGNYHWGEIRKTAMIGWEAAKGEVKRGL
;
A
#
# COMPACT_ATOMS: atom_id res chain seq x y z
N ALA A 1 7.13 9.38 -10.08
CA ALA A 1 8.15 9.64 -9.04
C ALA A 1 9.05 8.44 -8.84
N LYS A 2 10.22 8.64 -8.24
CA LYS A 2 11.16 7.56 -7.91
C LYS A 2 11.00 7.16 -6.45
N SER A 3 11.13 5.86 -6.17
CA SER A 3 11.22 5.30 -4.82
C SER A 3 12.40 4.32 -4.71
N PRO A 4 12.76 3.87 -3.50
CA PRO A 4 13.76 2.83 -3.31
C PRO A 4 13.41 1.49 -3.98
N PHE A 5 12.15 1.30 -4.33
CA PHE A 5 11.61 0.04 -4.88
C PHE A 5 11.21 0.14 -6.36
N GLY A 6 11.55 1.23 -7.03
CA GLY A 6 11.26 1.48 -8.44
C GLY A 6 10.46 2.77 -8.67
N GLU A 7 10.04 2.99 -9.90
CA GLU A 7 9.19 4.13 -10.23
C GLU A 7 7.78 3.95 -9.69
N ILE A 8 7.18 5.05 -9.25
CA ILE A 8 5.83 5.09 -8.68
C ILE A 8 4.96 6.04 -9.47
N PHE A 9 3.77 5.58 -9.81
CA PHE A 9 2.65 6.39 -10.25
C PHE A 9 1.78 6.76 -9.03
N ILE A 10 1.49 8.04 -8.85
CA ILE A 10 0.65 8.55 -7.76
C ILE A 10 -0.47 9.38 -8.35
N ALA A 11 -1.69 9.17 -7.85
CA ALA A 11 -2.82 10.04 -8.13
C ALA A 11 -3.50 10.47 -6.83
N SER A 12 -3.94 11.71 -6.82
CA SER A 12 -4.64 12.35 -5.71
C SER A 12 -5.92 13.03 -6.17
N THR A 13 -6.80 13.26 -5.23
CA THR A 13 -7.96 14.14 -5.35
C THR A 13 -7.84 15.23 -4.28
N ASP A 14 -8.77 16.15 -4.24
CA ASP A 14 -8.93 17.12 -3.16
C ASP A 14 -9.09 16.49 -1.76
N LYS A 15 -9.45 15.20 -1.69
CA LYS A 15 -9.67 14.45 -0.45
C LYS A 15 -8.47 13.61 0.00
N GLY A 16 -7.48 13.38 -0.87
CA GLY A 16 -6.30 12.58 -0.55
C GLY A 16 -5.80 11.70 -1.69
N ILE A 17 -4.83 10.83 -1.36
CA ILE A 17 -4.27 9.87 -2.31
C ILE A 17 -5.33 8.82 -2.65
N CYS A 18 -5.59 8.62 -3.93
CA CYS A 18 -6.54 7.62 -4.43
C CYS A 18 -5.90 6.47 -5.19
N CYS A 19 -4.64 6.63 -5.60
CA CYS A 19 -3.86 5.60 -6.27
C CYS A 19 -2.37 5.78 -5.99
N MET A 20 -1.68 4.69 -5.71
CA MET A 20 -0.22 4.61 -5.71
C MET A 20 0.15 3.22 -6.20
N GLU A 21 0.82 3.13 -7.33
CA GLU A 21 1.20 1.88 -7.96
C GLU A 21 2.65 1.94 -8.44
N PHE A 22 3.36 0.81 -8.42
CA PHE A 22 4.67 0.75 -9.06
C PHE A 22 4.46 0.73 -10.57
N ALA A 23 5.11 1.66 -11.25
CA ALA A 23 4.94 1.93 -12.69
C ALA A 23 6.09 1.30 -13.49
N ASP A 24 6.12 -0.02 -13.55
CA ASP A 24 7.06 -0.74 -14.42
C ASP A 24 6.75 -0.47 -15.91
N GLU A 25 5.48 -0.15 -16.20
CA GLU A 25 5.00 0.35 -17.49
C GLU A 25 4.15 1.61 -17.26
N HIS A 26 4.63 2.77 -17.67
CA HIS A 26 3.99 4.07 -17.44
C HIS A 26 2.52 4.12 -17.83
N ASP A 27 2.17 3.59 -19.00
CA ASP A 27 0.81 3.66 -19.52
C ASP A 27 -0.15 2.72 -18.80
N ALA A 28 0.33 1.61 -18.24
CA ALA A 28 -0.50 0.62 -17.59
C ALA A 28 -1.16 1.17 -16.30
N ALA A 29 -0.40 1.86 -15.45
CA ALA A 29 -0.91 2.46 -14.22
C ALA A 29 -1.96 3.54 -14.50
N PHE A 30 -1.69 4.42 -15.46
CA PHE A 30 -2.65 5.46 -15.86
C PHE A 30 -3.92 4.88 -16.49
N ASN A 31 -3.80 3.87 -17.34
CA ASN A 31 -4.95 3.19 -17.92
C ASN A 31 -5.80 2.46 -16.87
N SER A 32 -5.18 1.87 -15.86
CA SER A 32 -5.86 1.28 -14.70
C SER A 32 -6.66 2.34 -13.94
N LEU A 33 -6.05 3.49 -13.66
CA LEU A 33 -6.71 4.62 -13.00
C LEU A 33 -7.92 5.12 -13.79
N ARG A 34 -7.79 5.29 -15.10
CA ARG A 34 -8.89 5.72 -15.99
C ARG A 34 -10.09 4.77 -15.95
N LYS A 35 -9.83 3.47 -15.90
CA LYS A 35 -10.90 2.45 -15.76
C LYS A 35 -11.63 2.55 -14.43
N LYS A 36 -10.90 2.83 -13.35
CA LYS A 36 -11.51 3.00 -12.01
C LYS A 36 -12.34 4.27 -11.89
N PHE A 37 -11.96 5.33 -12.61
CA PHE A 37 -12.59 6.65 -12.56
C PHE A 37 -12.97 7.15 -13.96
N PRO A 38 -13.92 6.50 -14.66
CA PRO A 38 -14.19 6.78 -16.07
C PRO A 38 -14.72 8.20 -16.36
N ASN A 39 -15.30 8.86 -15.36
CA ASN A 39 -15.87 10.20 -15.47
C ASN A 39 -14.95 11.30 -14.91
N ALA A 40 -13.75 10.95 -14.45
CA ALA A 40 -12.81 11.92 -13.89
C ALA A 40 -12.06 12.67 -14.99
N LYS A 41 -11.75 13.93 -14.71
CA LYS A 41 -10.77 14.70 -15.47
C LYS A 41 -9.40 14.53 -14.82
N PHE A 42 -8.38 14.25 -15.62
CA PHE A 42 -7.02 14.03 -15.14
C PHE A 42 -6.13 15.20 -15.54
N THR A 43 -5.35 15.67 -14.61
CA THR A 43 -4.34 16.72 -14.82
C THR A 43 -3.00 16.20 -14.33
N SER A 44 -1.95 16.32 -15.15
CA SER A 44 -0.59 15.97 -14.75
C SER A 44 0.01 17.09 -13.93
N ILE A 45 0.00 16.93 -12.60
CA ILE A 45 0.54 17.90 -11.64
C ILE A 45 1.32 17.15 -10.56
N VAL A 46 2.15 17.89 -9.85
CA VAL A 46 2.77 17.44 -8.59
C VAL A 46 2.22 18.35 -7.49
N ASP A 47 1.30 17.84 -6.69
CA ASP A 47 0.68 18.58 -5.60
C ASP A 47 1.36 18.28 -4.24
N GLU A 48 1.01 19.06 -3.21
CA GLU A 48 1.56 18.90 -1.87
C GLU A 48 1.20 17.56 -1.23
N VAL A 49 0.03 17.01 -1.56
CA VAL A 49 -0.45 15.71 -1.03
C VAL A 49 0.43 14.58 -1.54
N GLN A 50 0.75 14.61 -2.85
CA GLN A 50 1.64 13.64 -3.50
C GLN A 50 3.07 13.78 -2.96
N GLN A 51 3.57 15.00 -2.83
CA GLN A 51 4.90 15.24 -2.27
C GLN A 51 5.01 14.76 -0.82
N ASN A 52 3.99 15.02 0.00
CA ASN A 52 3.95 14.53 1.39
C ASN A 52 3.96 12.99 1.44
N ALA A 53 3.21 12.31 0.57
CA ALA A 53 3.20 10.85 0.51
C ALA A 53 4.58 10.26 0.20
N LEU A 54 5.37 10.92 -0.64
CA LEU A 54 6.72 10.47 -0.98
C LEU A 54 7.72 10.56 0.19
N PHE A 55 7.45 11.38 1.20
CA PHE A 55 8.29 11.43 2.40
C PHE A 55 8.36 10.10 3.16
N ILE A 56 7.38 9.19 2.97
CA ILE A 56 7.39 7.87 3.59
C ILE A 56 8.63 7.05 3.18
N PHE A 57 9.21 7.32 2.02
CA PHE A 57 10.41 6.66 1.52
C PHE A 57 11.71 7.29 2.00
N THR A 58 11.64 8.39 2.73
CA THR A 58 12.81 9.03 3.31
C THR A 58 13.21 8.37 4.64
N GLN A 59 14.40 8.64 5.12
CA GLN A 59 14.84 8.16 6.44
C GLN A 59 14.33 9.06 7.57
N ASP A 60 14.06 10.32 7.27
CA ASP A 60 13.56 11.30 8.24
C ASP A 60 12.06 11.54 8.04
N TRP A 61 11.27 11.04 8.97
CA TRP A 61 9.82 11.24 9.00
C TRP A 61 9.38 12.43 9.87
N SER A 62 10.31 13.23 10.39
CA SER A 62 9.97 14.40 11.23
C SER A 62 9.07 15.41 10.51
N LYS A 63 9.17 15.47 9.18
CA LYS A 63 8.41 16.38 8.32
C LYS A 63 7.18 15.71 7.67
N LEU A 64 6.99 14.41 7.89
CA LEU A 64 5.84 13.70 7.33
C LEU A 64 4.56 14.17 8.01
N LYS A 65 3.69 14.80 7.24
CA LYS A 65 2.34 15.17 7.69
C LYS A 65 1.42 13.95 7.57
N GLU A 66 0.24 14.03 8.21
CA GLU A 66 -0.81 13.04 8.02
C GLU A 66 -1.12 12.82 6.54
N ILE A 67 -1.08 11.56 6.11
CA ILE A 67 -1.42 11.18 4.74
C ILE A 67 -2.90 10.80 4.70
N LYS A 68 -3.69 11.57 3.98
CA LYS A 68 -5.10 11.27 3.74
C LYS A 68 -5.26 10.36 2.54
N LEU A 69 -6.09 9.34 2.67
CA LEU A 69 -6.45 8.42 1.60
C LEU A 69 -7.89 8.66 1.14
N HIS A 70 -8.10 8.63 -0.15
CA HIS A 70 -9.43 8.68 -0.76
C HIS A 70 -9.67 7.38 -1.54
N LEU A 71 -10.18 6.37 -0.82
CA LEU A 71 -10.30 5.01 -1.34
C LEU A 71 -11.68 4.78 -1.96
N LYS A 72 -11.69 4.05 -3.07
CA LYS A 72 -12.89 3.50 -3.71
C LYS A 72 -12.80 1.98 -3.68
N GLY A 73 -13.79 1.35 -3.07
CA GLY A 73 -13.87 -0.11 -2.96
C GLY A 73 -15.20 -0.56 -2.39
N THR A 74 -15.42 -1.85 -2.32
CA THR A 74 -16.56 -2.45 -1.62
C THR A 74 -16.37 -2.29 -0.10
N ASP A 75 -17.46 -2.43 0.67
CA ASP A 75 -17.40 -2.40 2.14
C ASP A 75 -16.43 -3.45 2.68
N PHE A 76 -16.37 -4.62 2.05
CA PHE A 76 -15.44 -5.68 2.42
C PHE A 76 -13.99 -5.29 2.16
N GLN A 77 -13.68 -4.75 0.98
CA GLN A 77 -12.34 -4.26 0.64
C GLN A 77 -11.90 -3.16 1.60
N LEU A 78 -12.76 -2.19 1.88
CA LEU A 78 -12.46 -1.09 2.80
C LEU A 78 -12.13 -1.60 4.20
N LYS A 79 -12.88 -2.55 4.75
CA LYS A 79 -12.59 -3.19 6.03
C LYS A 79 -11.22 -3.90 6.05
N VAL A 80 -10.89 -4.62 4.98
CA VAL A 80 -9.59 -5.27 4.83
C VAL A 80 -8.48 -4.23 4.82
N TRP A 81 -8.59 -3.18 3.99
CA TRP A 81 -7.56 -2.15 3.87
C TRP A 81 -7.38 -1.34 5.16
N GLU A 82 -8.46 -1.01 5.87
CA GLU A 82 -8.40 -0.39 7.19
C GLU A 82 -7.68 -1.27 8.22
N THR A 83 -7.86 -2.58 8.14
CA THR A 83 -7.15 -3.53 9.01
C THR A 83 -5.67 -3.58 8.68
N LEU A 84 -5.30 -3.51 7.40
CA LEU A 84 -3.90 -3.42 6.96
C LEU A 84 -3.20 -2.17 7.54
N LEU A 85 -3.87 -1.04 7.57
CA LEU A 85 -3.31 0.22 8.09
C LEU A 85 -2.92 0.15 9.58
N LYS A 86 -3.44 -0.82 10.33
CA LYS A 86 -3.09 -1.04 11.74
C LYS A 86 -1.79 -1.82 11.94
N ILE A 87 -1.26 -2.44 10.89
CA ILE A 87 -0.01 -3.22 10.96
C ILE A 87 1.15 -2.23 11.05
N PRO A 88 1.96 -2.26 12.12
CA PRO A 88 3.07 -1.32 12.27
C PRO A 88 4.18 -1.58 11.26
N VAL A 89 5.02 -0.57 11.03
CA VAL A 89 6.25 -0.72 10.22
C VAL A 89 7.14 -1.79 10.83
N GLY A 90 7.61 -2.71 9.99
CA GLY A 90 8.39 -3.89 10.40
C GLY A 90 7.56 -5.03 10.99
N GLY A 91 6.24 -4.85 11.17
CA GLY A 91 5.33 -5.91 11.57
C GLY A 91 4.90 -6.77 10.38
N LEU A 92 4.61 -8.03 10.65
CA LEU A 92 4.02 -8.97 9.69
C LEU A 92 2.73 -9.55 10.27
N THR A 93 1.82 -9.92 9.40
CA THR A 93 0.56 -10.58 9.75
C THR A 93 0.22 -11.63 8.70
N THR A 94 -0.78 -12.46 8.98
CA THR A 94 -1.26 -13.46 8.03
C THR A 94 -2.63 -13.09 7.48
N TYR A 95 -3.01 -13.68 6.34
CA TYR A 95 -4.36 -13.53 5.79
C TYR A 95 -5.45 -13.99 6.76
N GLY A 96 -5.14 -15.03 7.56
CA GLY A 96 -6.03 -15.52 8.62
C GLY A 96 -6.23 -14.52 9.74
N ASP A 97 -5.17 -13.87 10.21
CA ASP A 97 -5.25 -12.84 11.25
C ASP A 97 -6.10 -11.65 10.80
N ILE A 98 -5.97 -11.24 9.53
CA ILE A 98 -6.81 -10.20 8.96
C ILE A 98 -8.27 -10.65 8.91
N ALA A 99 -8.54 -11.89 8.50
CA ALA A 99 -9.90 -12.44 8.46
C ALA A 99 -10.55 -12.44 9.86
N VAL A 100 -9.78 -12.79 10.89
CA VAL A 100 -10.22 -12.67 12.30
C VAL A 100 -10.46 -11.21 12.66
N GLY A 101 -9.54 -10.32 12.30
CA GLY A 101 -9.62 -8.88 12.61
C GLY A 101 -10.84 -8.18 12.02
N ILE A 102 -11.38 -8.67 10.89
CA ILE A 102 -12.63 -8.18 10.28
C ILE A 102 -13.88 -8.94 10.76
N ASN A 103 -13.75 -9.75 11.81
CA ASN A 103 -14.81 -10.62 12.34
C ASN A 103 -15.37 -11.64 11.32
N ASN A 104 -14.55 -12.10 10.41
CA ASN A 104 -14.93 -13.12 9.41
C ASN A 104 -13.80 -14.15 9.20
N PRO A 105 -13.54 -15.04 10.16
CA PRO A 105 -12.40 -15.96 10.14
C PRO A 105 -12.42 -16.96 8.96
N ARG A 106 -13.58 -17.15 8.33
CA ARG A 106 -13.70 -18.02 7.15
C ARG A 106 -13.37 -17.32 5.84
N ALA A 107 -13.20 -16.02 5.84
CA ALA A 107 -13.01 -15.20 4.64
C ALA A 107 -11.56 -15.13 4.14
N CYS A 108 -10.65 -16.00 4.57
CA CYS A 108 -9.22 -15.93 4.28
C CYS A 108 -8.90 -15.78 2.78
N ARG A 109 -9.63 -16.52 1.91
CA ARG A 109 -9.47 -16.41 0.44
C ARG A 109 -9.93 -15.05 -0.09
N ALA A 110 -11.09 -14.57 0.36
CA ALA A 110 -11.63 -13.27 -0.03
C ALA A 110 -10.73 -12.12 0.49
N VAL A 111 -10.16 -12.26 1.69
CA VAL A 111 -9.14 -11.35 2.22
C VAL A 111 -7.93 -11.31 1.30
N GLY A 112 -7.43 -12.45 0.85
CA GLY A 112 -6.30 -12.52 -0.08
C GLY A 112 -6.58 -11.77 -1.38
N THR A 113 -7.78 -11.89 -1.94
CA THR A 113 -8.21 -11.14 -3.12
C THR A 113 -8.23 -9.63 -2.84
N ALA A 114 -8.85 -9.20 -1.75
CA ALA A 114 -8.93 -7.79 -1.37
C ALA A 114 -7.54 -7.16 -1.10
N VAL A 115 -6.63 -7.92 -0.48
CA VAL A 115 -5.23 -7.51 -0.28
C VAL A 115 -4.53 -7.30 -1.63
N GLY A 116 -4.74 -8.20 -2.59
CA GLY A 116 -4.19 -8.09 -3.96
C GLY A 116 -4.77 -6.93 -4.77
N GLU A 117 -5.98 -6.47 -4.45
CA GLU A 117 -6.67 -5.35 -5.09
C GLU A 117 -6.40 -3.98 -4.43
N ASN A 118 -5.44 -3.91 -3.51
CA ASN A 118 -5.03 -2.67 -2.85
C ASN A 118 -4.68 -1.58 -3.89
N PRO A 119 -5.37 -0.43 -3.87
CA PRO A 119 -5.14 0.63 -4.86
C PRO A 119 -3.97 1.56 -4.51
N VAL A 120 -3.42 1.45 -3.29
CA VAL A 120 -2.40 2.38 -2.79
C VAL A 120 -1.23 1.59 -2.20
N ALA A 121 -0.33 1.18 -3.07
CA ALA A 121 0.86 0.41 -2.70
C ALA A 121 1.67 1.11 -1.62
N PHE A 122 2.30 0.35 -0.77
CA PHE A 122 3.14 0.77 0.34
C PHE A 122 2.40 1.52 1.47
N LEU A 123 1.62 2.56 1.18
CA LEU A 123 0.85 3.29 2.19
C LEU A 123 -0.20 2.41 2.86
N ILE A 124 -0.90 1.58 2.07
CA ILE A 124 -1.68 0.46 2.59
C ILE A 124 -0.77 -0.77 2.53
N PRO A 125 -0.27 -1.27 3.67
CA PRO A 125 0.88 -2.15 3.70
C PRO A 125 0.54 -3.62 3.38
N CYS A 126 0.01 -3.90 2.19
CA CYS A 126 -0.28 -5.25 1.74
C CYS A 126 0.98 -6.15 1.65
N HIS A 127 2.17 -5.56 1.54
CA HIS A 127 3.44 -6.28 1.60
C HIS A 127 3.74 -6.90 2.97
N ARG A 128 3.08 -6.44 4.05
CA ARG A 128 3.22 -7.00 5.42
C ARG A 128 2.36 -8.24 5.66
N VAL A 129 1.59 -8.69 4.66
CA VAL A 129 0.75 -9.89 4.76
C VAL A 129 1.47 -11.07 4.16
N ILE A 130 1.65 -12.13 4.95
CA ILE A 130 2.32 -13.37 4.55
C ILE A 130 1.41 -14.59 4.75
N ARG A 131 1.82 -15.73 4.23
CA ARG A 131 1.11 -16.99 4.48
C ARG A 131 1.33 -17.48 5.91
N ALA A 132 0.39 -18.23 6.46
CA ALA A 132 0.51 -18.87 7.77
C ALA A 132 1.71 -19.83 7.87
N SER A 133 2.18 -20.37 6.74
CA SER A 133 3.40 -21.18 6.65
C SER A 133 4.70 -20.40 6.88
N GLY A 134 4.64 -19.05 6.87
CA GLY A 134 5.81 -18.17 6.91
C GLY A 134 6.35 -17.80 5.53
N GLU A 135 5.82 -18.39 4.46
CA GLU A 135 6.15 -17.98 3.08
C GLU A 135 5.60 -16.58 2.79
N LEU A 136 6.35 -15.79 2.03
CA LEU A 136 5.95 -14.42 1.70
C LEU A 136 4.65 -14.37 0.88
N GLY A 137 4.39 -15.39 0.06
CA GLY A 137 3.24 -15.43 -0.83
C GLY A 137 3.35 -14.43 -1.98
N ASN A 138 2.33 -14.43 -2.84
CA ASN A 138 2.28 -13.56 -4.01
C ASN A 138 2.16 -12.10 -3.59
N TYR A 139 2.66 -11.22 -4.45
CA TYR A 139 2.52 -9.78 -4.32
C TYR A 139 2.17 -9.18 -5.69
N HIS A 140 1.19 -8.28 -5.73
CA HIS A 140 0.68 -7.71 -6.97
C HIS A 140 1.78 -7.08 -7.84
N TRP A 141 2.76 -6.44 -7.21
CA TRP A 141 3.89 -5.77 -7.88
C TRP A 141 5.21 -6.55 -7.82
N GLY A 142 5.14 -7.87 -7.59
CA GLY A 142 6.28 -8.78 -7.64
C GLY A 142 6.89 -9.14 -6.28
N GLU A 143 7.27 -10.40 -6.13
CA GLU A 143 7.80 -10.96 -4.88
C GLU A 143 9.15 -10.36 -4.47
N ILE A 144 10.00 -10.02 -5.43
CA ILE A 144 11.30 -9.38 -5.17
C ILE A 144 11.07 -8.02 -4.50
N ARG A 145 10.11 -7.24 -4.97
CA ARG A 145 9.76 -5.94 -4.40
C ARG A 145 9.18 -6.09 -3.00
N LYS A 146 8.33 -7.09 -2.77
CA LYS A 146 7.80 -7.42 -1.45
C LYS A 146 8.91 -7.73 -0.46
N THR A 147 9.85 -8.60 -0.85
CA THR A 147 11.02 -8.97 -0.04
C THR A 147 11.87 -7.75 0.31
N ALA A 148 12.13 -6.89 -0.68
CA ALA A 148 12.90 -5.65 -0.48
C ALA A 148 12.22 -4.69 0.51
N MET A 149 10.91 -4.53 0.41
CA MET A 149 10.13 -3.68 1.33
C MET A 149 10.16 -4.20 2.77
N ILE A 150 9.95 -5.50 2.96
CA ILE A 150 9.99 -6.13 4.29
C ILE A 150 11.38 -5.95 4.91
N GLY A 151 12.45 -6.21 4.14
CA GLY A 151 13.82 -6.03 4.61
C GLY A 151 14.15 -4.57 4.95
N TRP A 152 13.69 -3.63 4.12
CA TRP A 152 13.87 -2.21 4.36
C TRP A 152 13.16 -1.71 5.63
N GLU A 153 11.95 -2.17 5.88
CA GLU A 153 11.20 -1.86 7.10
C GLU A 153 11.81 -2.50 8.35
N ALA A 154 12.28 -3.73 8.25
CA ALA A 154 12.97 -4.44 9.35
C ALA A 154 14.22 -3.66 9.79
N ALA A 155 15.04 -3.22 8.84
CA ALA A 155 16.23 -2.41 9.12
C ALA A 155 15.88 -1.08 9.83
N LYS A 156 14.78 -0.41 9.43
CA LYS A 156 14.31 0.79 10.13
C LYS A 156 13.84 0.51 11.56
N GLY A 157 13.20 -0.63 11.79
CA GLY A 157 12.76 -1.05 13.10
C GLY A 157 13.92 -1.30 14.08
N GLU A 158 15.02 -1.87 13.60
CA GLU A 158 16.21 -2.12 14.40
C GLU A 158 16.92 -0.83 14.82
N VAL A 159 17.00 0.17 13.95
CA VAL A 159 17.56 1.49 14.29
C VAL A 159 16.80 2.16 15.43
N LYS A 160 15.48 1.96 15.54
CA LYS A 160 14.68 2.46 16.66
C LYS A 160 14.85 1.67 17.95
N ARG A 161 15.25 0.40 17.88
CA ARG A 161 15.48 -0.48 19.04
C ARG A 161 16.89 -0.37 19.60
N GLY A 162 17.85 0.11 18.82
CA GLY A 162 19.24 0.32 19.22
C GLY A 162 19.50 1.62 19.99
N LEU A 163 18.46 2.37 20.28
CA LEU A 163 18.46 3.56 21.14
C LEU A 163 17.72 3.27 22.43
#